data_f90566070988431c2c8bd59181b85e9f
#
_entry.id   f90566070988431c2c8bd59181b85e9f
#
_cell.length_a   1.000
_cell.length_b   1.000
_cell.length_c   1.000
_cell.angle_alpha   90.00
_cell.angle_beta   90.00
_cell.angle_gamma   90.00
#
_symmetry.space_group_name_H-M   'P 1'
#
loop_
_entity.id
_entity.type
_entity.pdbx_description
1 polymer ?
#
loop_
_entity_poly.entity_id
_entity_poly.type
_entity_poly.pdbx_seq_one_letter_code
_entity_poly.pdbx_strand_id
1 'polypeptide(L)'
;MAFICVHNSCRSQIAETLGKHLASDVFESYSAGTETKPQINQDAVRIMKELYGIDMEKTQYSKLISDIPAPDIAISMGCNVGCPFIGRAFDDNWGLEDPTGSEDQVFVEIIREIEKRILQLKQSLICPDSICKCNACVRAGCLRL
;
A
#
# COMPACT_ATOMS: atom_id res chain seq x y z
N MET A 1 8.17 -1.07 5.66
CA MET A 1 6.84 -0.47 5.35
C MET A 1 5.80 -1.57 5.30
N ALA A 2 4.80 -1.48 6.14
CA ALA A 2 3.72 -2.46 6.14
C ALA A 2 2.38 -1.78 5.94
N PHE A 3 1.58 -2.31 5.03
CA PHE A 3 0.22 -1.85 4.74
C PHE A 3 -0.75 -2.85 5.36
N ILE A 4 -1.60 -2.40 6.24
CA ILE A 4 -2.42 -3.26 7.10
C ILE A 4 -3.90 -3.02 6.86
N CYS A 5 -4.64 -4.09 6.68
CA CYS A 5 -6.10 -4.11 6.73
C CYS A 5 -6.56 -5.38 7.46
N VAL A 6 -7.87 -5.58 7.64
CA VAL A 6 -8.34 -6.72 8.44
C VAL A 6 -8.00 -8.05 7.76
N HIS A 7 -8.38 -8.24 6.50
CA HIS A 7 -8.28 -9.53 5.81
C HIS A 7 -7.05 -9.68 4.92
N ASN A 8 -6.30 -8.61 4.68
CA ASN A 8 -5.15 -8.63 3.76
C ASN A 8 -5.51 -9.26 2.40
N SER A 9 -6.61 -8.84 1.82
CA SER A 9 -7.09 -9.44 0.56
C SER A 9 -7.31 -8.45 -0.57
N CYS A 10 -7.42 -7.16 -0.31
CA CYS A 10 -7.68 -6.16 -1.33
C CYS A 10 -6.78 -4.93 -1.19
N ARG A 11 -7.19 -3.93 -0.41
CA ARG A 11 -6.50 -2.64 -0.32
C ARG A 11 -5.03 -2.77 0.05
N SER A 12 -4.71 -3.52 1.08
CA SER A 12 -3.32 -3.71 1.51
C SER A 12 -2.49 -4.48 0.49
N GLN A 13 -3.09 -5.44 -0.22
CA GLN A 13 -2.42 -6.17 -1.30
C GLN A 13 -2.08 -5.23 -2.47
N ILE A 14 -3.01 -4.35 -2.84
CA ILE A 14 -2.78 -3.35 -3.87
C ILE A 14 -1.63 -2.42 -3.45
N ALA A 15 -1.64 -1.97 -2.20
CA ALA A 15 -0.60 -1.09 -1.67
C ALA A 15 0.78 -1.76 -1.68
N GLU A 16 0.87 -3.03 -1.29
CA GLU A 16 2.12 -3.78 -1.37
C GLU A 16 2.62 -3.87 -2.82
N THR A 17 1.74 -4.19 -3.76
CA THR A 17 2.09 -4.29 -5.18
C THR A 17 2.62 -2.96 -5.72
N LEU A 18 1.91 -1.88 -5.47
CA LEU A 18 2.31 -0.55 -5.95
C LEU A 18 3.58 -0.06 -5.26
N GLY A 19 3.76 -0.35 -3.98
CA GLY A 19 5.00 -0.06 -3.28
C GLY A 19 6.21 -0.75 -3.91
N LYS A 20 6.06 -2.01 -4.25
CA LYS A 20 7.09 -2.79 -4.94
C LYS A 20 7.35 -2.27 -6.36
N HIS A 21 6.31 -1.85 -7.04
CA HIS A 21 6.39 -1.37 -8.42
C HIS A 21 6.98 0.04 -8.52
N LEU A 22 6.59 0.93 -7.62
CA LEU A 22 6.89 2.36 -7.71
C LEU A 22 8.00 2.82 -6.78
N ALA A 23 8.25 2.13 -5.69
CA ALA A 23 9.08 2.62 -4.59
C ALA A 23 10.05 1.58 -4.02
N SER A 24 10.37 0.53 -4.75
CA SER A 24 11.28 -0.53 -4.28
C SER A 24 12.71 -0.02 -4.02
N ASP A 25 13.07 1.10 -4.62
CA ASP A 25 14.36 1.76 -4.42
C ASP A 25 14.41 2.61 -3.13
N VAL A 26 13.27 2.82 -2.48
CA VAL A 26 13.17 3.65 -1.27
C VAL A 26 12.81 2.83 -0.05
N PHE A 27 11.88 1.87 -0.19
CA PHE A 27 11.46 1.03 0.94
C PHE A 27 11.00 -0.35 0.47
N GLU A 28 11.09 -1.32 1.37
CA GLU A 28 10.49 -2.63 1.16
C GLU A 28 9.03 -2.58 1.57
N SER A 29 8.17 -3.20 0.76
CA SER A 29 6.73 -3.19 0.98
C SER A 29 6.24 -4.56 1.42
N TYR A 30 5.46 -4.58 2.49
CA TYR A 30 4.78 -5.75 3.01
C TYR A 30 3.31 -5.40 3.23
N SER A 31 2.47 -6.41 3.26
CA SER A 31 1.09 -6.24 3.67
C SER A 31 0.68 -7.38 4.60
N ALA A 32 -0.26 -7.13 5.46
CA ALA A 32 -0.73 -8.13 6.41
C ALA A 32 -2.11 -7.76 6.95
N GLY A 33 -2.72 -8.70 7.65
CA GLY A 33 -4.00 -8.49 8.31
C GLY A 33 -4.06 -9.21 9.64
N THR A 34 -5.14 -8.98 10.37
CA THR A 34 -5.45 -9.72 11.61
C THR A 34 -6.11 -11.06 11.31
N GLU A 35 -6.69 -11.18 10.13
CA GLU A 35 -7.30 -12.40 9.61
C GLU A 35 -6.79 -12.61 8.18
N THR A 36 -6.89 -13.85 7.69
CA THR A 36 -6.53 -14.16 6.32
C THR A 36 -7.74 -14.63 5.52
N LYS A 37 -7.64 -14.54 4.20
CA LYS A 37 -8.59 -15.15 3.26
C LYS A 37 -7.84 -16.15 2.38
N PRO A 38 -8.53 -17.16 1.84
CA PRO A 38 -7.88 -18.16 0.99
C PRO A 38 -7.24 -17.58 -0.26
N GLN A 39 -7.77 -16.47 -0.76
CA GLN A 39 -7.32 -15.82 -1.99
C GLN A 39 -7.32 -14.31 -1.84
N ILE A 40 -6.45 -13.66 -2.59
CA ILE A 40 -6.52 -12.21 -2.82
C ILE A 40 -7.83 -11.93 -3.57
N ASN A 41 -8.42 -10.75 -3.36
CA ASN A 41 -9.63 -10.36 -4.07
C ASN A 41 -9.39 -10.46 -5.59
N GLN A 42 -10.20 -11.29 -6.26
CA GLN A 42 -9.98 -11.61 -7.67
C GLN A 42 -10.24 -10.44 -8.61
N ASP A 43 -11.14 -9.53 -8.24
CA ASP A 43 -11.36 -8.31 -9.01
C ASP A 43 -10.12 -7.41 -8.93
N ALA A 44 -9.52 -7.31 -7.75
CA ALA A 44 -8.27 -6.55 -7.59
C ALA A 44 -7.14 -7.16 -8.43
N VAL A 45 -6.99 -8.48 -8.42
CA VAL A 45 -6.00 -9.20 -9.23
C VAL A 45 -6.19 -8.88 -10.71
N ARG A 46 -7.42 -9.00 -11.20
CA ARG A 46 -7.76 -8.74 -12.60
C ARG A 46 -7.46 -7.30 -13.01
N ILE A 47 -7.92 -6.34 -12.22
CA ILE A 47 -7.78 -4.92 -12.54
C ILE A 47 -6.32 -4.47 -12.47
N MET A 48 -5.57 -4.94 -11.49
CA MET A 48 -4.14 -4.64 -11.39
C MET A 48 -3.37 -5.18 -12.59
N LYS A 49 -3.76 -6.35 -13.10
CA LYS A 49 -3.15 -6.90 -14.31
C LYS A 49 -3.49 -6.06 -15.54
N GLU A 50 -4.72 -5.58 -15.65
CA GLU A 50 -5.15 -4.71 -16.75
C GLU A 50 -4.45 -3.35 -16.72
N LEU A 51 -4.32 -2.73 -15.55
CA LEU A 51 -3.77 -1.38 -15.42
C LEU A 51 -2.24 -1.34 -15.45
N TYR A 52 -1.58 -2.33 -14.85
CA TYR A 52 -0.12 -2.30 -14.65
C TYR A 52 0.60 -3.51 -15.24
N GLY A 53 -0.13 -4.51 -15.71
CA GLY A 53 0.47 -5.74 -16.21
C GLY A 53 1.05 -6.63 -15.09
N ILE A 54 0.65 -6.41 -13.85
CA ILE A 54 1.18 -7.11 -12.68
C ILE A 54 0.19 -8.17 -12.22
N ASP A 55 0.66 -9.41 -12.09
CA ASP A 55 -0.11 -10.49 -11.49
C ASP A 55 0.27 -10.62 -10.02
N MET A 56 -0.57 -10.09 -9.13
CA MET A 56 -0.31 -10.08 -7.69
C MET A 56 -0.19 -11.48 -7.10
N GLU A 57 -0.87 -12.46 -7.65
CA GLU A 57 -0.88 -13.82 -7.11
C GLU A 57 0.44 -14.56 -7.30
N LYS A 58 1.32 -14.08 -8.19
CA LYS A 58 2.63 -14.70 -8.39
C LYS A 58 3.57 -14.49 -7.22
N THR A 59 3.43 -13.38 -6.49
CA THR A 59 4.39 -12.97 -5.46
C THR A 59 3.73 -12.68 -4.12
N GLN A 60 2.42 -12.61 -4.06
CA GLN A 60 1.70 -12.18 -2.87
C GLN A 60 0.59 -13.17 -2.49
N TYR A 61 0.26 -13.19 -1.22
CA TYR A 61 -0.81 -13.99 -0.65
C TYR A 61 -1.34 -13.31 0.61
N SER A 62 -2.55 -13.67 1.03
CA SER A 62 -3.12 -13.15 2.27
C SER A 62 -2.39 -13.75 3.46
N LYS A 63 -1.93 -12.91 4.39
CA LYS A 63 -1.09 -13.32 5.50
C LYS A 63 -1.36 -12.50 6.76
N LEU A 64 -0.92 -13.05 7.88
CA LEU A 64 -1.06 -12.41 9.19
C LEU A 64 0.10 -11.45 9.46
N ILE A 65 -0.15 -10.52 10.38
CA ILE A 65 0.87 -9.58 10.85
C ILE A 65 2.10 -10.32 11.39
N SER A 66 1.89 -11.46 12.04
CA SER A 66 2.99 -12.28 12.56
C SER A 66 3.87 -12.92 11.48
N ASP A 67 3.40 -12.95 10.24
CA ASP A 67 4.11 -13.56 9.11
C ASP A 67 5.04 -12.59 8.39
N ILE A 68 5.04 -11.33 8.75
CA ILE A 68 5.91 -10.32 8.16
C ILE A 68 6.94 -9.82 9.18
N PRO A 69 8.09 -9.29 8.72
CA PRO A 69 9.04 -8.65 9.63
C PRO A 69 8.42 -7.47 10.36
N ALA A 70 8.93 -7.14 11.55
CA ALA A 70 8.49 -5.96 12.28
C ALA A 70 8.71 -4.71 11.41
N PRO A 71 7.65 -3.97 11.06
CA PRO A 71 7.80 -2.83 10.15
C PRO A 71 8.34 -1.60 10.86
N ASP A 72 9.14 -0.81 10.14
CA ASP A 72 9.56 0.50 10.62
C ASP A 72 8.40 1.51 10.53
N ILE A 73 7.58 1.37 9.50
CA ILE A 73 6.40 2.21 9.27
C ILE A 73 5.22 1.31 9.00
N ALA A 74 4.13 1.53 9.72
CA ALA A 74 2.89 0.78 9.57
C ALA A 74 1.74 1.71 9.21
N ILE A 75 1.05 1.41 8.11
CA ILE A 75 -0.03 2.22 7.58
C ILE A 75 -1.31 1.40 7.53
N SER A 76 -2.37 1.92 8.16
CA SER A 76 -3.70 1.35 8.06
C SER A 76 -4.37 1.81 6.76
N MET A 77 -5.01 0.89 6.06
CA MET A 77 -5.73 1.21 4.83
C MET A 77 -7.13 1.78 5.09
N GLY A 78 -7.57 1.73 6.32
CA GLY A 78 -8.90 2.16 6.73
C GLY A 78 -9.68 1.03 7.38
N CYS A 79 -10.35 1.34 8.48
CA CYS A 79 -11.11 0.37 9.25
C CYS A 79 -12.47 0.94 9.60
N ASN A 80 -13.55 0.23 9.23
CA ASN A 80 -14.91 0.67 9.53
C ASN A 80 -15.30 0.45 10.99
N VAL A 81 -14.62 -0.48 11.68
CA VAL A 81 -14.91 -0.88 13.06
C VAL A 81 -13.70 -0.76 13.97
N GLY A 82 -12.84 0.20 13.72
CA GLY A 82 -11.60 0.37 14.46
C GLY A 82 -10.45 -0.38 13.82
N CYS A 83 -9.25 0.17 13.97
CA CYS A 83 -8.06 -0.43 13.40
C CYS A 83 -7.61 -1.65 14.22
N PRO A 84 -7.10 -2.70 13.58
CA PRO A 84 -6.57 -3.85 14.30
C PRO A 84 -5.37 -3.44 15.15
N PHE A 85 -5.22 -4.09 16.30
CA PHE A 85 -4.04 -3.89 17.13
C PHE A 85 -2.89 -4.74 16.58
N ILE A 86 -1.77 -4.10 16.28
CA ILE A 86 -0.60 -4.74 15.68
C ILE A 86 0.62 -4.75 16.61
N GLY A 87 0.43 -4.46 17.90
CA GLY A 87 1.52 -4.36 18.87
C GLY A 87 2.20 -3.00 18.90
N ARG A 88 1.76 -2.06 18.07
CA ARG A 88 2.26 -0.69 18.01
C ARG A 88 1.20 0.22 17.41
N ALA A 89 1.37 1.53 17.57
CA ALA A 89 0.51 2.50 16.90
C ALA A 89 0.79 2.53 15.39
N PHE A 90 -0.23 2.85 14.60
CA PHE A 90 -0.03 3.13 13.19
C PHE A 90 0.59 4.51 13.00
N ASP A 91 1.49 4.61 12.02
CA ASP A 91 2.10 5.89 11.65
C ASP A 91 1.12 6.75 10.83
N ASP A 92 0.22 6.11 10.08
CA ASP A 92 -0.81 6.80 9.30
C ASP A 92 -2.01 5.89 9.08
N ASN A 93 -3.14 6.49 8.77
CA ASN A 93 -4.37 5.80 8.37
C ASN A 93 -4.89 6.47 7.10
N TRP A 94 -4.88 5.73 6.00
CA TRP A 94 -5.29 6.28 4.71
C TRP A 94 -6.81 6.37 4.54
N GLY A 95 -7.59 5.71 5.39
CA GLY A 95 -9.04 5.84 5.41
C GLY A 95 -9.74 5.51 4.10
N LEU A 96 -9.25 4.52 3.38
CA LEU A 96 -9.78 4.14 2.07
C LEU A 96 -11.02 3.27 2.22
N GLU A 97 -11.99 3.47 1.33
CA GLU A 97 -13.16 2.59 1.26
C GLU A 97 -12.76 1.21 0.75
N ASP A 98 -13.48 0.19 1.23
CA ASP A 98 -13.28 -1.17 0.75
C ASP A 98 -14.09 -1.37 -0.54
N PRO A 99 -13.44 -1.57 -1.70
CA PRO A 99 -14.16 -1.73 -2.96
C PRO A 99 -14.72 -3.13 -3.18
N THR A 100 -14.53 -4.06 -2.27
CA THR A 100 -15.00 -5.45 -2.41
C THR A 100 -16.50 -5.48 -2.72
N GLY A 101 -16.87 -6.17 -3.81
CA GLY A 101 -18.25 -6.24 -4.27
C GLY A 101 -18.73 -5.03 -5.06
N SER A 102 -17.89 -4.03 -5.26
CA SER A 102 -18.23 -2.83 -6.01
C SER A 102 -17.89 -2.99 -7.50
N GLU A 103 -18.28 -1.99 -8.30
CA GLU A 103 -17.97 -1.95 -9.73
C GLU A 103 -16.47 -1.69 -9.96
N ASP A 104 -15.99 -2.04 -11.15
CA ASP A 104 -14.59 -1.84 -11.54
C ASP A 104 -14.14 -0.38 -11.39
N GLN A 105 -15.01 0.58 -11.66
CA GLN A 105 -14.70 2.00 -11.52
C GLN A 105 -14.29 2.34 -10.09
N VAL A 106 -14.95 1.76 -9.09
CA VAL A 106 -14.62 1.98 -7.68
C VAL A 106 -13.23 1.41 -7.37
N PHE A 107 -12.92 0.21 -7.89
CA PHE A 107 -11.57 -0.37 -7.76
C PHE A 107 -10.52 0.55 -8.38
N VAL A 108 -10.77 1.06 -9.58
CA VAL A 108 -9.83 1.95 -10.28
C VAL A 108 -9.58 3.22 -9.46
N GLU A 109 -10.61 3.82 -8.90
CA GLU A 109 -10.48 5.01 -8.06
C GLU A 109 -9.64 4.75 -6.82
N ILE A 110 -9.88 3.62 -6.15
CA ILE A 110 -9.10 3.23 -4.97
C ILE A 110 -7.64 2.96 -5.34
N ILE A 111 -7.40 2.26 -6.44
CA ILE A 111 -6.05 1.98 -6.93
C ILE A 111 -5.31 3.28 -7.25
N ARG A 112 -5.95 4.23 -7.92
CA ARG A 112 -5.35 5.53 -8.23
C ARG A 112 -5.03 6.34 -6.98
N GLU A 113 -5.89 6.29 -5.98
CA GLU A 113 -5.63 6.95 -4.70
C GLU A 113 -4.45 6.30 -3.97
N ILE A 114 -4.36 4.98 -3.96
CA ILE A 114 -3.23 4.26 -3.37
C ILE A 114 -1.93 4.63 -4.09
N GLU A 115 -1.94 4.63 -5.42
CA GLU A 115 -0.79 5.03 -6.22
C GLU A 115 -0.30 6.43 -5.84
N LYS A 116 -1.22 7.38 -5.77
CA LYS A 116 -0.91 8.76 -5.38
C LYS A 116 -0.26 8.82 -4.00
N ARG A 117 -0.80 8.10 -3.03
CA ARG A 117 -0.27 8.08 -1.66
C ARG A 117 1.08 7.40 -1.57
N ILE A 118 1.30 6.33 -2.33
CA ILE A 118 2.60 5.67 -2.42
C ILE A 118 3.66 6.63 -2.96
N LEU A 119 3.34 7.37 -4.01
CA LEU A 119 4.26 8.35 -4.60
C LEU A 119 4.56 9.51 -3.65
N GLN A 120 3.55 10.00 -2.93
CA GLN A 120 3.74 11.03 -1.91
C GLN A 120 4.62 10.52 -0.76
N LEU A 121 4.41 9.30 -0.32
CA LEU A 121 5.20 8.67 0.73
C LEU A 121 6.65 8.47 0.29
N LYS A 122 6.85 7.96 -0.92
CA LYS A 122 8.18 7.83 -1.52
C LYS A 122 8.92 9.16 -1.49
N GLN A 123 8.27 10.21 -1.96
CA GLN A 123 8.87 11.54 -2.01
C GLN A 123 9.21 12.07 -0.62
N SER A 124 8.33 11.86 0.36
CA SER A 124 8.57 12.32 1.73
C SER A 124 9.75 11.61 2.38
N LEU A 125 10.02 10.36 2.04
CA LEU A 125 11.16 9.60 2.57
C LEU A 125 12.47 9.95 1.88
N ILE A 126 12.43 10.31 0.60
CA ILE A 126 13.61 10.81 -0.11
C ILE A 126 13.95 12.24 0.33
N CYS A 127 12.94 13.06 0.53
CA CYS A 127 13.05 14.48 0.77
C CYS A 127 12.14 14.88 1.94
N PRO A 128 12.53 14.55 3.20
CA PRO A 128 11.67 14.75 4.37
C PRO A 128 11.39 16.22 4.70
N ASP A 129 12.25 17.15 4.23
CA ASP A 129 12.05 18.57 4.47
C ASP A 129 11.11 19.19 3.44
N SER A 130 10.37 20.20 3.87
CA SER A 130 9.48 20.93 2.97
C SER A 130 10.24 21.67 1.86
N ILE A 131 11.54 21.89 2.05
CA ILE A 131 12.42 22.52 1.07
C ILE A 131 13.50 21.53 0.67
N CYS A 132 13.42 21.05 -0.57
CA CYS A 132 14.41 20.12 -1.11
C CYS A 132 15.48 20.91 -1.88
N LYS A 133 16.70 20.97 -1.34
CA LYS A 133 17.82 21.67 -1.96
C LYS A 133 18.99 20.76 -2.33
N CYS A 134 18.87 19.47 -2.09
CA CYS A 134 19.97 18.56 -2.35
C CYS A 134 19.91 18.01 -3.78
N ASN A 135 21.09 17.76 -4.35
CA ASN A 135 21.19 17.18 -5.70
C ASN A 135 20.59 15.78 -5.79
N ALA A 136 20.61 15.03 -4.69
CA ALA A 136 20.03 13.70 -4.64
C ALA A 136 18.50 13.75 -4.81
N CYS A 137 17.85 14.74 -4.21
CA CYS A 137 16.42 14.95 -4.37
C CYS A 137 16.05 15.29 -5.81
N VAL A 138 16.83 16.15 -6.46
CA VAL A 138 16.60 16.54 -7.85
C VAL A 138 16.71 15.31 -8.76
N ARG A 139 17.74 14.47 -8.54
CA ARG A 139 17.92 13.22 -9.32
C ARG A 139 16.81 12.21 -9.10
N ALA A 140 16.25 12.19 -7.89
CA ALA A 140 15.15 11.29 -7.56
C ALA A 140 13.79 11.80 -8.05
N GLY A 141 13.75 12.95 -8.74
CA GLY A 141 12.50 13.52 -9.22
C GLY A 141 11.71 14.24 -8.15
N CYS A 142 12.34 14.63 -7.08
CA CYS A 142 11.73 15.41 -6.01
C CYS A 142 11.56 16.86 -6.45
N LEU A 143 10.49 17.13 -7.19
CA LEU A 143 10.20 18.46 -7.71
C LEU A 143 9.49 19.29 -6.66
N ARG A 144 10.15 20.33 -6.20
CA ARG A 144 9.58 21.30 -5.28
C ARG A 144 9.40 22.63 -6.00
N LEU A 145 8.18 22.91 -6.25
CA LEU A 145 7.81 24.16 -6.87
C LEU A 145 7.32 25.15 -5.84
#